data_14a023cfa5ad68614e29019544180cbb
#
_entry.id   14a023cfa5ad68614e29019544180cbb
#
_cell.length_a   1.000
_cell.length_b   1.000
_cell.length_c   1.000
_cell.angle_alpha   90.00
_cell.angle_beta   90.00
_cell.angle_gamma   90.00
#
_symmetry.space_group_name_H-M   'P 1'
#
loop_
_entity.id
_entity.type
_entity.pdbx_description
1 polymer ?
#
loop_
_entity_poly.entity_id
_entity_poly.type
_entity_poly.pdbx_seq_one_letter_code
_entity_poly.pdbx_strand_id
1 'polypeptide(L)'
;MRITLFARVDPNLNPYILLFKQTLERQGMQVQHERELGLRWLLFKNGLQSDVLHLHWIEAAYKPVASKQHSFWIRKLLNNRLSKSWRGLVRFLDFALALSLARLQHKQIVYTVHNLASHTVDQTWFLNFLEHLANKLVFGLADRIHVHNQYTRHRVEQDHGRFAGVEIIPHGNYLGQYPNTVNQREARRHLNLPDDAFVYLFLGMLRPYKGLEKLIGAYQQLDVPDSRLLIVGQVERAAYQNKLISLVRDDFSIKLVPEFIADEELQFYLKACDVFVLPYQYLATSGAALLALSFGRPLIAPRIASFPELIGPDTGILYDPDQPEGLFQALNQASQESWSEQKIMDYAGRFDWDKLGLQLTNLYRTGLDYKVSSSTGIG
;
A
#
# COMPACT_ATOMS: atom_id res chain seq x y z
N MET A 1 18.88 19.34 5.92
CA MET A 1 18.99 17.89 5.68
C MET A 1 18.41 17.59 4.31
N ARG A 2 19.15 16.85 3.48
CA ARG A 2 18.75 16.44 2.13
C ARG A 2 18.41 14.96 2.14
N ILE A 3 17.18 14.63 1.75
CA ILE A 3 16.63 13.28 1.78
C ILE A 3 16.33 12.86 0.35
N THR A 4 16.72 11.64 -0.04
CA THR A 4 16.26 11.03 -1.29
C THR A 4 15.37 9.83 -0.99
N LEU A 5 14.12 9.90 -1.45
CA LEU A 5 13.15 8.82 -1.39
C LEU A 5 13.32 7.92 -2.62
N PHE A 6 13.52 6.64 -2.41
CA PHE A 6 13.61 5.65 -3.50
C PHE A 6 12.33 4.83 -3.57
N ALA A 7 11.54 5.06 -4.61
CA ALA A 7 10.29 4.34 -4.84
C ALA A 7 10.00 4.18 -6.33
N ARG A 8 9.81 2.93 -6.78
CA ARG A 8 9.41 2.64 -8.16
C ARG A 8 7.88 2.65 -8.30
N VAL A 9 7.27 3.74 -7.89
CA VAL A 9 5.84 3.98 -8.06
C VAL A 9 5.62 5.19 -8.97
N ASP A 10 4.50 5.20 -9.67
CA ASP A 10 4.04 6.40 -10.35
C ASP A 10 3.27 7.24 -9.32
N PRO A 11 3.70 8.47 -9.02
CA PRO A 11 3.00 9.33 -8.06
C PRO A 11 1.55 9.62 -8.45
N ASN A 12 1.22 9.57 -9.75
CA ASN A 12 -0.15 9.74 -10.24
C ASN A 12 -1.05 8.52 -9.96
N LEU A 13 -0.45 7.34 -9.75
CA LEU A 13 -1.18 6.11 -9.42
C LEU A 13 -1.18 5.80 -7.92
N ASN A 14 -0.25 6.37 -7.18
CA ASN A 14 -0.14 6.19 -5.74
C ASN A 14 0.42 7.47 -5.10
N PRO A 15 -0.43 8.33 -4.55
CA PRO A 15 -0.04 9.63 -4.01
C PRO A 15 0.78 9.54 -2.72
N TYR A 16 0.95 8.36 -2.11
CA TYR A 16 1.67 8.19 -0.86
C TYR A 16 3.06 8.85 -0.87
N ILE A 17 3.88 8.59 -1.90
CA ILE A 17 5.24 9.18 -1.97
C ILE A 17 5.19 10.70 -2.16
N LEU A 18 4.20 11.18 -2.92
CA LEU A 18 4.00 12.63 -3.10
C LEU A 18 3.64 13.30 -1.77
N LEU A 19 2.65 12.75 -1.05
CA LEU A 19 2.22 13.25 0.26
C LEU A 19 3.33 13.17 1.30
N PHE A 20 4.05 12.05 1.33
CA PHE A 20 5.20 11.85 2.19
C PHE A 20 6.29 12.91 1.92
N LYS A 21 6.62 13.14 0.66
CA LYS A 21 7.58 14.17 0.24
C LYS A 21 7.12 15.56 0.68
N GLN A 22 5.90 15.97 0.33
CA GLN A 22 5.33 17.27 0.69
C GLN A 22 5.32 17.49 2.21
N THR A 23 5.03 16.45 2.97
CA THR A 23 5.05 16.49 4.44
C THR A 23 6.44 16.82 4.98
N LEU A 24 7.48 16.18 4.47
CA LEU A 24 8.85 16.46 4.86
C LEU A 24 9.33 17.85 4.42
N GLU A 25 8.90 18.28 3.22
CA GLU A 25 9.22 19.63 2.72
C GLU A 25 8.60 20.73 3.59
N ARG A 26 7.35 20.52 4.06
CA ARG A 26 6.71 21.41 5.05
C ARG A 26 7.47 21.48 6.39
N GLN A 27 8.22 20.42 6.74
CA GLN A 27 9.12 20.40 7.91
C GLN A 27 10.52 21.00 7.61
N GLY A 28 10.71 21.68 6.46
CA GLY A 28 11.94 22.36 6.08
C GLY A 28 13.05 21.44 5.55
N MET A 29 12.73 20.22 5.12
CA MET A 29 13.69 19.29 4.52
C MET A 29 13.75 19.48 3.00
N GLN A 30 14.91 19.25 2.40
CA GLN A 30 15.06 19.16 0.96
C GLN A 30 14.86 17.72 0.53
N VAL A 31 13.77 17.42 -0.21
CA VAL A 31 13.39 16.05 -0.55
C VAL A 31 13.38 15.82 -2.05
N GLN A 32 14.09 14.79 -2.49
CA GLN A 32 14.10 14.32 -3.87
C GLN A 32 13.44 12.94 -3.95
N HIS A 33 12.82 12.65 -5.08
CA HIS A 33 12.27 11.32 -5.39
C HIS A 33 13.04 10.72 -6.57
N GLU A 34 13.53 9.50 -6.37
CA GLU A 34 14.21 8.71 -7.39
C GLU A 34 13.59 7.32 -7.48
N ARG A 35 13.59 6.75 -8.67
CA ARG A 35 12.94 5.44 -8.90
C ARG A 35 13.75 4.27 -8.35
N GLU A 36 15.07 4.40 -8.34
CA GLU A 36 16.00 3.28 -8.05
C GLU A 36 17.30 3.78 -7.46
N LEU A 37 17.80 3.09 -6.45
CA LEU A 37 19.15 3.25 -5.95
C LEU A 37 20.10 2.35 -6.78
N GLY A 38 21.18 2.93 -7.31
CA GLY A 38 22.26 2.23 -8.01
C GLY A 38 23.53 3.06 -8.00
N LEU A 39 24.65 2.49 -8.39
CA LEU A 39 25.96 3.15 -8.40
C LEU A 39 25.99 4.41 -9.25
N ARG A 40 25.36 4.38 -10.43
CA ARG A 40 25.28 5.56 -11.30
C ARG A 40 24.62 6.75 -10.61
N TRP A 41 23.53 6.50 -9.88
CA TRP A 41 22.90 7.58 -9.12
C TRP A 41 23.78 8.06 -7.98
N LEU A 42 24.33 7.13 -7.20
CA LEU A 42 25.12 7.46 -6.02
C LEU A 42 26.39 8.28 -6.36
N LEU A 43 27.08 7.93 -7.46
CA LEU A 43 28.38 8.53 -7.80
C LEU A 43 28.27 9.74 -8.74
N PHE A 44 27.27 9.78 -9.63
CA PHE A 44 27.26 10.75 -10.74
C PHE A 44 26.03 11.67 -10.80
N LYS A 45 25.01 11.43 -9.97
CA LYS A 45 23.86 12.30 -9.86
C LYS A 45 23.90 13.08 -8.52
N ASN A 46 22.82 13.00 -7.76
CA ASN A 46 22.67 13.73 -6.51
C ASN A 46 23.08 12.89 -5.27
N GLY A 47 23.58 11.68 -5.49
CA GLY A 47 23.89 10.75 -4.40
C GLY A 47 24.90 11.29 -3.40
N LEU A 48 25.96 11.96 -3.86
CA LEU A 48 26.97 12.57 -2.98
C LEU A 48 26.41 13.65 -2.06
N GLN A 49 25.35 14.33 -2.49
CA GLN A 49 24.75 15.44 -1.74
C GLN A 49 23.66 15.01 -0.76
N SER A 50 23.12 13.79 -0.89
CA SER A 50 22.08 13.28 0.01
C SER A 50 22.65 12.89 1.36
N ASP A 51 22.02 13.36 2.43
CA ASP A 51 22.34 13.00 3.81
C ASP A 51 21.65 11.68 4.19
N VAL A 52 20.41 11.48 3.71
CA VAL A 52 19.55 10.33 4.00
C VAL A 52 19.09 9.65 2.72
N LEU A 53 19.22 8.33 2.67
CA LEU A 53 18.63 7.46 1.64
C LEU A 53 17.45 6.72 2.25
N HIS A 54 16.24 7.05 1.83
CA HIS A 54 15.03 6.42 2.34
C HIS A 54 14.43 5.48 1.29
N LEU A 55 14.48 4.19 1.58
CA LEU A 55 14.04 3.12 0.68
C LEU A 55 12.56 2.80 0.91
N HIS A 56 11.80 2.73 -0.19
CA HIS A 56 10.42 2.24 -0.22
C HIS A 56 10.31 1.15 -1.28
N TRP A 57 9.57 0.06 -1.02
CA TRP A 57 9.35 -1.03 -1.99
C TRP A 57 10.63 -1.53 -2.66
N ILE A 58 11.46 -2.23 -1.89
CA ILE A 58 12.79 -2.73 -2.33
C ILE A 58 12.74 -3.73 -3.51
N GLU A 59 11.56 -4.12 -3.98
CA GLU A 59 11.39 -4.93 -5.19
C GLU A 59 12.10 -4.32 -6.41
N ALA A 60 12.29 -3.00 -6.41
CA ALA A 60 13.09 -2.30 -7.41
C ALA A 60 14.54 -2.82 -7.50
N ALA A 61 15.10 -3.30 -6.39
CA ALA A 61 16.47 -3.76 -6.28
C ALA A 61 16.77 -5.03 -7.11
N TYR A 62 15.77 -5.90 -7.34
CA TYR A 62 15.97 -7.18 -8.02
C TYR A 62 14.97 -7.48 -9.14
N LYS A 63 13.79 -6.84 -9.16
CA LYS A 63 12.81 -7.08 -10.24
C LYS A 63 13.20 -6.34 -11.51
N PRO A 64 13.41 -7.04 -12.64
CA PRO A 64 13.66 -6.39 -13.91
C PRO A 64 12.44 -5.57 -14.38
N VAL A 65 12.69 -4.40 -14.96
CA VAL A 65 11.64 -3.60 -15.58
C VAL A 65 11.14 -4.30 -16.83
N ALA A 66 9.82 -4.48 -16.96
CA ALA A 66 9.22 -4.88 -18.23
C ALA A 66 9.33 -3.71 -19.22
N SER A 67 10.15 -3.84 -20.25
CA SER A 67 10.27 -2.83 -21.29
C SER A 67 9.04 -2.89 -22.20
N LYS A 68 8.20 -1.85 -22.14
CA LYS A 68 7.05 -1.68 -23.06
C LYS A 68 7.50 -1.21 -24.47
N GLN A 69 8.75 -0.75 -24.62
CA GLN A 69 9.27 -0.08 -25.83
C GLN A 69 9.95 -1.00 -26.84
N HIS A 70 10.08 -2.29 -26.56
CA HIS A 70 10.79 -3.21 -27.48
C HIS A 70 9.82 -3.96 -28.40
N SER A 71 10.29 -4.30 -29.61
CA SER A 71 9.58 -5.16 -30.56
C SER A 71 9.21 -6.52 -29.94
N PHE A 72 8.21 -7.20 -30.51
CA PHE A 72 7.69 -8.48 -30.03
C PHE A 72 8.79 -9.54 -29.79
N TRP A 73 9.75 -9.67 -30.71
CA TRP A 73 10.86 -10.63 -30.64
C TRP A 73 11.84 -10.32 -29.50
N ILE A 74 12.22 -9.05 -29.33
CA ILE A 74 13.07 -8.62 -28.21
C ILE A 74 12.36 -8.82 -26.88
N ARG A 75 11.06 -8.56 -26.80
CA ARG A 75 10.26 -8.83 -25.60
C ARG A 75 10.22 -10.32 -25.26
N LYS A 76 10.12 -11.22 -26.24
CA LYS A 76 10.16 -12.67 -26.03
C LYS A 76 11.54 -13.12 -25.51
N LEU A 77 12.62 -12.58 -26.05
CA LEU A 77 14.00 -12.86 -25.60
C LEU A 77 14.24 -12.33 -24.18
N LEU A 78 13.81 -11.11 -23.89
CA LEU A 78 13.96 -10.48 -22.57
C LEU A 78 13.03 -11.08 -21.50
N ASN A 79 11.95 -11.75 -21.89
CA ASN A 79 10.98 -12.34 -20.97
C ASN A 79 11.22 -13.82 -20.68
N ASN A 80 12.27 -14.45 -21.25
CA ASN A 80 12.59 -15.82 -20.85
C ASN A 80 13.12 -15.86 -19.40
N ARG A 81 13.02 -17.02 -18.74
CA ARG A 81 13.37 -17.18 -17.31
C ARG A 81 14.84 -16.84 -17.04
N LEU A 82 15.75 -17.26 -17.92
CA LEU A 82 17.21 -17.04 -17.76
C LEU A 82 17.54 -15.55 -17.87
N SER A 83 17.00 -14.85 -18.87
CA SER A 83 17.19 -13.41 -19.05
C SER A 83 16.64 -12.61 -17.87
N LYS A 84 15.46 -12.98 -17.35
CA LYS A 84 14.89 -12.33 -16.15
C LYS A 84 15.78 -12.53 -14.92
N SER A 85 16.27 -13.74 -14.70
CA SER A 85 17.15 -14.07 -13.59
C SER A 85 18.48 -13.32 -13.67
N TRP A 86 19.10 -13.27 -14.84
CA TRP A 86 20.35 -12.53 -15.05
C TRP A 86 20.18 -11.03 -14.83
N ARG A 87 19.15 -10.43 -15.40
CA ARG A 87 18.85 -9.01 -15.20
C ARG A 87 18.53 -8.68 -13.74
N GLY A 88 17.84 -9.59 -13.05
CA GLY A 88 17.59 -9.50 -11.62
C GLY A 88 18.89 -9.50 -10.81
N LEU A 89 19.83 -10.40 -11.15
CA LEU A 89 21.13 -10.47 -10.49
C LEU A 89 21.96 -9.19 -10.69
N VAL A 90 22.05 -8.70 -11.93
CA VAL A 90 22.79 -7.46 -12.23
C VAL A 90 22.23 -6.29 -11.46
N ARG A 91 20.91 -6.17 -11.40
CA ARG A 91 20.25 -5.10 -10.61
C ARG A 91 20.51 -5.24 -9.12
N PHE A 92 20.41 -6.46 -8.61
CA PHE A 92 20.70 -6.74 -7.21
C PHE A 92 22.14 -6.37 -6.84
N LEU A 93 23.13 -6.75 -7.68
CA LEU A 93 24.53 -6.41 -7.44
C LEU A 93 24.77 -4.89 -7.49
N ASP A 94 24.20 -4.18 -8.47
CA ASP A 94 24.27 -2.72 -8.54
C ASP A 94 23.67 -2.05 -7.29
N PHE A 95 22.51 -2.49 -6.87
CA PHE A 95 21.86 -2.02 -5.63
C PHE A 95 22.68 -2.32 -4.38
N ALA A 96 23.18 -3.57 -4.25
CA ALA A 96 23.94 -4.00 -3.09
C ALA A 96 25.26 -3.22 -2.94
N LEU A 97 25.96 -3.00 -4.05
CA LEU A 97 27.18 -2.20 -4.07
C LEU A 97 26.89 -0.73 -3.75
N ALA A 98 25.83 -0.16 -4.33
CA ALA A 98 25.44 1.21 -4.06
C ALA A 98 25.05 1.42 -2.57
N LEU A 99 24.26 0.50 -2.00
CA LEU A 99 23.85 0.57 -0.61
C LEU A 99 25.05 0.42 0.35
N SER A 100 25.95 -0.52 0.05
CA SER A 100 27.18 -0.72 0.85
C SER A 100 28.11 0.50 0.78
N LEU A 101 28.30 1.07 -0.41
CA LEU A 101 29.11 2.29 -0.57
C LEU A 101 28.47 3.50 0.12
N ALA A 102 27.15 3.64 0.04
CA ALA A 102 26.44 4.69 0.79
C ALA A 102 26.66 4.57 2.30
N ARG A 103 26.69 3.33 2.82
CA ARG A 103 27.02 3.07 4.24
C ARG A 103 28.46 3.48 4.58
N LEU A 104 29.42 3.16 3.71
CA LEU A 104 30.82 3.59 3.88
C LEU A 104 30.99 5.11 3.80
N GLN A 105 30.15 5.80 3.02
CA GLN A 105 30.07 7.26 2.98
C GLN A 105 29.30 7.86 4.17
N HIS A 106 29.00 7.08 5.22
CA HIS A 106 28.26 7.48 6.42
C HIS A 106 26.87 8.08 6.16
N LYS A 107 26.25 7.77 5.01
CA LYS A 107 24.86 8.18 4.75
C LYS A 107 23.91 7.43 5.68
N GLN A 108 22.88 8.13 6.15
CA GLN A 108 21.82 7.49 6.91
C GLN A 108 20.93 6.69 5.95
N ILE A 109 20.68 5.44 6.29
CA ILE A 109 19.81 4.54 5.52
C ILE A 109 18.53 4.29 6.32
N VAL A 110 17.39 4.66 5.75
CA VAL A 110 16.06 4.43 6.32
C VAL A 110 15.28 3.52 5.38
N TYR A 111 14.52 2.59 5.93
CA TYR A 111 13.67 1.69 5.15
C TYR A 111 12.24 1.69 5.65
N THR A 112 11.26 1.98 4.78
CA THR A 112 9.84 1.80 5.08
C THR A 112 9.36 0.43 4.60
N VAL A 113 8.85 -0.37 5.52
CA VAL A 113 8.28 -1.69 5.25
C VAL A 113 6.81 -1.54 4.83
N HIS A 114 6.54 -1.55 3.54
CA HIS A 114 5.17 -1.52 3.00
C HIS A 114 4.54 -2.92 2.90
N ASN A 115 5.38 -3.93 2.58
CA ASN A 115 4.96 -5.31 2.40
C ASN A 115 5.93 -6.22 3.14
N LEU A 116 5.42 -7.25 3.81
CA LEU A 116 6.24 -8.26 4.50
C LEU A 116 6.80 -9.31 3.53
N ALA A 117 6.09 -9.55 2.44
CA ALA A 117 6.52 -10.41 1.33
C ALA A 117 6.00 -9.84 0.00
N SER A 118 6.68 -10.18 -1.10
CA SER A 118 6.20 -9.74 -2.41
C SER A 118 4.93 -10.48 -2.81
N HIS A 119 3.92 -9.72 -3.28
CA HIS A 119 2.62 -10.24 -3.71
C HIS A 119 2.64 -10.94 -5.09
N THR A 120 3.80 -11.23 -5.66
CA THR A 120 3.93 -11.82 -7.00
C THR A 120 3.98 -13.34 -6.94
N VAL A 121 2.92 -14.00 -7.38
CA VAL A 121 2.74 -15.47 -7.39
C VAL A 121 3.64 -16.19 -8.42
N ASP A 122 4.21 -15.49 -9.42
CA ASP A 122 4.96 -16.09 -10.53
C ASP A 122 6.44 -15.72 -10.55
N GLN A 123 7.07 -15.56 -9.40
CA GLN A 123 8.53 -15.37 -9.37
C GLN A 123 9.24 -16.70 -9.56
N THR A 124 10.37 -16.67 -10.30
CA THR A 124 11.28 -17.82 -10.32
C THR A 124 11.88 -17.97 -8.92
N TRP A 125 12.23 -19.22 -8.53
CA TRP A 125 12.92 -19.47 -7.26
C TRP A 125 14.14 -18.56 -7.06
N PHE A 126 14.84 -18.24 -8.15
CA PHE A 126 16.03 -17.37 -8.14
C PHE A 126 15.68 -15.92 -7.78
N LEU A 127 14.58 -15.37 -8.29
CA LEU A 127 14.14 -14.03 -7.90
C LEU A 127 13.65 -13.98 -6.45
N ASN A 128 13.05 -15.06 -5.94
CA ASN A 128 12.71 -15.19 -4.53
C ASN A 128 13.98 -15.24 -3.66
N PHE A 129 15.02 -15.92 -4.12
CA PHE A 129 16.32 -15.91 -3.45
C PHE A 129 16.95 -14.50 -3.41
N LEU A 130 16.92 -13.76 -4.54
CA LEU A 130 17.38 -12.37 -4.58
C LEU A 130 16.55 -11.45 -3.70
N GLU A 131 15.24 -11.68 -3.59
CA GLU A 131 14.37 -10.98 -2.65
C GLU A 131 14.81 -11.19 -1.20
N HIS A 132 15.07 -12.44 -0.83
CA HIS A 132 15.57 -12.77 0.51
C HIS A 132 16.90 -12.07 0.80
N LEU A 133 17.84 -12.09 -0.14
CA LEU A 133 19.13 -11.41 0.01
C LEU A 133 18.98 -9.90 0.10
N ALA A 134 18.09 -9.29 -0.71
CA ALA A 134 17.83 -7.85 -0.68
C ALA A 134 17.22 -7.42 0.67
N ASN A 135 16.25 -8.18 1.18
CA ASN A 135 15.69 -7.96 2.51
C ASN A 135 16.78 -8.06 3.58
N LYS A 136 17.56 -9.15 3.61
CA LYS A 136 18.63 -9.35 4.58
C LYS A 136 19.65 -8.19 4.55
N LEU A 137 20.02 -7.75 3.36
CA LEU A 137 20.95 -6.63 3.19
C LEU A 137 20.37 -5.31 3.71
N VAL A 138 19.12 -4.99 3.34
CA VAL A 138 18.48 -3.74 3.75
C VAL A 138 18.23 -3.72 5.26
N PHE A 139 17.68 -4.80 5.83
CA PHE A 139 17.48 -4.88 7.28
C PHE A 139 18.79 -4.86 8.07
N GLY A 140 19.89 -5.38 7.48
CA GLY A 140 21.22 -5.33 8.11
C GLY A 140 21.89 -3.96 8.05
N LEU A 141 21.69 -3.19 6.98
CA LEU A 141 22.36 -1.91 6.75
C LEU A 141 21.53 -0.68 7.13
N ALA A 142 20.20 -0.80 7.26
CA ALA A 142 19.35 0.31 7.64
C ALA A 142 19.65 0.79 9.06
N ASP A 143 19.82 2.09 9.23
CA ASP A 143 19.95 2.72 10.55
C ASP A 143 18.60 2.75 11.26
N ARG A 144 17.51 3.00 10.50
CA ARG A 144 16.14 3.06 10.98
C ARG A 144 15.20 2.30 10.05
N ILE A 145 14.19 1.68 10.66
CA ILE A 145 13.13 0.97 9.94
C ILE A 145 11.81 1.63 10.34
N HIS A 146 11.11 2.12 9.35
CA HIS A 146 9.77 2.67 9.49
C HIS A 146 8.74 1.58 9.18
N VAL A 147 7.83 1.36 10.10
CA VAL A 147 6.66 0.48 9.94
C VAL A 147 5.38 1.24 10.25
N HIS A 148 4.25 0.83 9.66
CA HIS A 148 3.00 1.59 9.80
C HIS A 148 2.14 1.17 11.00
N ASN A 149 2.42 0.04 11.64
CA ASN A 149 1.59 -0.53 12.69
C ASN A 149 2.37 -1.55 13.55
N GLN A 150 1.81 -1.92 14.69
CA GLN A 150 2.40 -2.89 15.63
C GLN A 150 2.55 -4.27 15.02
N TYR A 151 1.55 -4.71 14.24
CA TYR A 151 1.62 -6.00 13.55
C TYR A 151 2.87 -6.10 12.68
N THR A 152 3.13 -5.09 11.83
CA THR A 152 4.31 -5.07 10.95
C THR A 152 5.61 -5.00 11.77
N ARG A 153 5.64 -4.23 12.86
CA ARG A 153 6.78 -4.20 13.79
C ARG A 153 7.09 -5.59 14.32
N HIS A 154 6.08 -6.26 14.87
CA HIS A 154 6.24 -7.60 15.43
C HIS A 154 6.74 -8.61 14.39
N ARG A 155 6.23 -8.54 13.16
CA ARG A 155 6.71 -9.38 12.04
C ARG A 155 8.16 -9.07 11.67
N VAL A 156 8.58 -7.81 11.66
CA VAL A 156 9.98 -7.43 11.41
C VAL A 156 10.89 -7.98 12.52
N GLU A 157 10.46 -7.91 13.76
CA GLU A 157 11.18 -8.46 14.90
C GLU A 157 11.33 -9.99 14.80
N GLN A 158 10.25 -10.69 14.46
CA GLN A 158 10.26 -12.16 14.34
C GLN A 158 10.99 -12.66 13.11
N ASP A 159 10.70 -12.09 11.93
CA ASP A 159 11.16 -12.64 10.65
C ASP A 159 12.61 -12.22 10.33
N HIS A 160 13.07 -11.08 10.87
CA HIS A 160 14.38 -10.50 10.57
C HIS A 160 15.27 -10.29 11.77
N GLY A 161 14.83 -10.61 13.00
CA GLY A 161 15.57 -10.41 14.25
C GLY A 161 15.94 -8.94 14.51
N ARG A 162 15.18 -8.00 13.92
CA ARG A 162 15.47 -6.57 14.00
C ARG A 162 14.59 -5.89 15.04
N PHE A 163 15.14 -5.64 16.23
CA PHE A 163 14.45 -5.01 17.37
C PHE A 163 14.80 -3.53 17.50
N ALA A 164 16.06 -3.18 17.29
CA ALA A 164 16.54 -1.80 17.45
C ALA A 164 16.28 -0.95 16.20
N GLY A 165 15.91 0.31 16.43
CA GLY A 165 15.70 1.30 15.37
C GLY A 165 14.44 1.05 14.52
N VAL A 166 13.46 0.30 15.04
CA VAL A 166 12.15 0.11 14.40
C VAL A 166 11.16 1.10 15.01
N GLU A 167 10.68 2.01 14.18
CA GLU A 167 9.77 3.09 14.57
C GLU A 167 8.40 2.90 13.92
N ILE A 168 7.35 3.02 14.72
CA ILE A 168 5.97 2.96 14.23
C ILE A 168 5.51 4.37 13.92
N ILE A 169 5.30 4.65 12.64
CA ILE A 169 4.67 5.89 12.18
C ILE A 169 3.54 5.47 11.24
N PRO A 170 2.28 5.74 11.58
CA PRO A 170 1.13 5.31 10.77
C PRO A 170 1.21 5.79 9.32
N HIS A 171 0.52 5.09 8.44
CA HIS A 171 0.28 5.58 7.08
C HIS A 171 -0.66 6.79 7.15
N GLY A 172 -0.34 7.86 6.41
CA GLY A 172 -1.15 9.06 6.38
C GLY A 172 -2.50 8.88 5.67
N ASN A 173 -3.47 9.69 6.04
CA ASN A 173 -4.81 9.70 5.45
C ASN A 173 -4.84 10.36 4.06
N TYR A 174 -6.03 10.40 3.45
CA TYR A 174 -6.27 11.02 2.14
C TYR A 174 -7.30 12.17 2.20
N LEU A 175 -7.51 12.76 3.38
CA LEU A 175 -8.40 13.92 3.53
C LEU A 175 -7.92 15.07 2.64
N GLY A 176 -8.82 15.59 1.79
CA GLY A 176 -8.53 16.68 0.87
C GLY A 176 -7.64 16.33 -0.33
N GLN A 177 -7.28 15.04 -0.54
CA GLN A 177 -6.40 14.63 -1.64
C GLN A 177 -7.16 14.35 -2.95
N TYR A 178 -8.39 13.94 -2.85
CA TYR A 178 -9.26 13.63 -3.98
C TYR A 178 -10.48 14.52 -3.98
N PRO A 179 -11.11 14.78 -5.13
CA PRO A 179 -12.38 15.48 -5.18
C PRO A 179 -13.41 14.81 -4.24
N ASN A 180 -14.13 15.62 -3.48
CA ASN A 180 -15.20 15.20 -2.57
C ASN A 180 -16.28 16.28 -2.56
N THR A 181 -16.84 16.58 -3.76
CA THR A 181 -17.76 17.69 -4.03
C THR A 181 -19.19 17.25 -4.30
N VAL A 182 -19.40 15.92 -4.44
CA VAL A 182 -20.73 15.36 -4.71
C VAL A 182 -21.33 14.77 -3.45
N ASN A 183 -22.67 14.81 -3.35
CA ASN A 183 -23.41 14.10 -2.29
C ASN A 183 -23.75 12.66 -2.71
N GLN A 184 -24.26 11.87 -1.78
CA GLN A 184 -24.58 10.45 -2.02
C GLN A 184 -25.60 10.25 -3.16
N ARG A 185 -26.65 11.08 -3.22
CA ARG A 185 -27.69 10.97 -4.25
C ARG A 185 -27.14 11.30 -5.64
N GLU A 186 -26.31 12.33 -5.76
CA GLU A 186 -25.63 12.67 -7.02
C GLU A 186 -24.70 11.54 -7.48
N ALA A 187 -23.93 10.96 -6.55
CA ALA A 187 -23.04 9.84 -6.82
C ALA A 187 -23.82 8.59 -7.29
N ARG A 188 -24.93 8.25 -6.62
CA ARG A 188 -25.78 7.12 -7.01
C ARG A 188 -26.40 7.30 -8.41
N ARG A 189 -26.88 8.50 -8.73
CA ARG A 189 -27.40 8.81 -10.08
C ARG A 189 -26.32 8.68 -11.14
N HIS A 190 -25.11 9.18 -10.88
CA HIS A 190 -23.98 9.05 -11.79
C HIS A 190 -23.65 7.59 -12.10
N LEU A 191 -23.72 6.73 -11.08
CA LEU A 191 -23.45 5.29 -11.23
C LEU A 191 -24.66 4.44 -11.64
N ASN A 192 -25.83 5.07 -11.88
CA ASN A 192 -27.11 4.41 -12.17
C ASN A 192 -27.51 3.42 -11.07
N LEU A 193 -27.43 3.85 -9.82
CA LEU A 193 -27.87 3.10 -8.63
C LEU A 193 -29.19 3.66 -8.09
N PRO A 194 -30.07 2.83 -7.50
CA PRO A 194 -31.26 3.34 -6.79
C PRO A 194 -30.87 4.27 -5.63
N ASP A 195 -31.68 5.31 -5.41
CA ASP A 195 -31.40 6.33 -4.38
C ASP A 195 -31.43 5.75 -2.94
N ASP A 196 -32.21 4.69 -2.72
CA ASP A 196 -32.49 4.02 -1.43
C ASP A 196 -31.77 2.66 -1.27
N ALA A 197 -30.99 2.22 -2.27
CA ALA A 197 -30.25 0.98 -2.18
C ALA A 197 -29.18 1.00 -1.07
N PHE A 198 -28.99 -0.12 -0.36
CA PHE A 198 -27.82 -0.29 0.49
C PHE A 198 -26.62 -0.78 -0.35
N VAL A 199 -25.58 0.01 -0.41
CA VAL A 199 -24.45 -0.19 -1.35
C VAL A 199 -23.17 -0.64 -0.62
N TYR A 200 -22.74 -1.87 -0.88
CA TYR A 200 -21.43 -2.39 -0.51
C TYR A 200 -20.43 -2.07 -1.60
N LEU A 201 -19.24 -1.60 -1.24
CA LEU A 201 -18.18 -1.26 -2.19
C LEU A 201 -16.88 -2.00 -1.86
N PHE A 202 -16.33 -2.69 -2.84
CA PHE A 202 -14.91 -3.02 -2.89
C PHE A 202 -14.25 -2.14 -3.96
N LEU A 203 -13.18 -1.42 -3.61
CA LEU A 203 -12.42 -0.60 -4.56
C LEU A 203 -10.91 -0.88 -4.42
N GLY A 204 -10.23 -1.16 -5.54
CA GLY A 204 -8.78 -1.37 -5.62
C GLY A 204 -8.37 -2.43 -6.62
N MET A 205 -7.07 -2.69 -6.76
CA MET A 205 -6.58 -3.75 -7.65
C MET A 205 -7.27 -5.09 -7.37
N LEU A 206 -7.90 -5.69 -8.39
CA LEU A 206 -8.60 -6.98 -8.24
C LEU A 206 -7.57 -8.12 -8.33
N ARG A 207 -7.23 -8.68 -7.17
CA ARG A 207 -6.23 -9.76 -7.01
C ARG A 207 -6.79 -10.89 -6.15
N PRO A 208 -6.37 -12.17 -6.36
CA PRO A 208 -6.91 -13.30 -5.62
C PRO A 208 -6.86 -13.16 -4.10
N TYR A 209 -5.74 -12.65 -3.55
CA TYR A 209 -5.59 -12.48 -2.11
C TYR A 209 -6.54 -11.43 -1.48
N LYS A 210 -7.21 -10.65 -2.31
CA LYS A 210 -8.20 -9.67 -1.87
C LYS A 210 -9.54 -10.31 -1.48
N GLY A 211 -9.72 -11.62 -1.71
CA GLY A 211 -10.85 -12.38 -1.20
C GLY A 211 -12.19 -12.11 -1.88
N LEU A 212 -12.18 -11.66 -3.16
CA LEU A 212 -13.40 -11.26 -3.87
C LEU A 212 -14.37 -12.41 -4.07
N GLU A 213 -13.87 -13.64 -4.28
CA GLU A 213 -14.72 -14.82 -4.41
C GLU A 213 -15.51 -15.08 -3.11
N LYS A 214 -14.87 -14.89 -1.95
CA LYS A 214 -15.56 -15.01 -0.65
C LYS A 214 -16.58 -13.88 -0.47
N LEU A 215 -16.26 -12.66 -0.91
CA LEU A 215 -17.19 -11.53 -0.85
C LEU A 215 -18.42 -11.79 -1.70
N ILE A 216 -18.25 -12.20 -2.96
CA ILE A 216 -19.35 -12.51 -3.86
C ILE A 216 -20.24 -13.61 -3.25
N GLY A 217 -19.63 -14.71 -2.80
CA GLY A 217 -20.39 -15.82 -2.22
C GLY A 217 -21.13 -15.46 -0.92
N ALA A 218 -20.54 -14.61 -0.07
CA ALA A 218 -21.20 -14.13 1.13
C ALA A 218 -22.34 -13.13 0.82
N TYR A 219 -22.13 -12.24 -0.15
CA TYR A 219 -23.14 -11.29 -0.59
C TYR A 219 -24.36 -11.98 -1.23
N GLN A 220 -24.16 -12.99 -2.06
CA GLN A 220 -25.23 -13.77 -2.71
C GLN A 220 -26.13 -14.53 -1.72
N GLN A 221 -25.72 -14.67 -0.48
CA GLN A 221 -26.50 -15.28 0.60
C GLN A 221 -27.29 -14.24 1.42
N LEU A 222 -27.07 -12.92 1.17
CA LEU A 222 -27.75 -11.88 1.93
C LEU A 222 -29.21 -11.75 1.50
N ASP A 223 -30.08 -11.61 2.49
CA ASP A 223 -31.47 -11.21 2.32
C ASP A 223 -31.65 -9.75 2.76
N VAL A 224 -30.98 -8.83 2.02
CA VAL A 224 -31.06 -7.37 2.23
C VAL A 224 -31.76 -6.77 1.01
N PRO A 225 -33.02 -6.36 1.12
CA PRO A 225 -33.76 -5.79 0.00
C PRO A 225 -33.03 -4.61 -0.63
N ASP A 226 -33.11 -4.53 -1.95
CA ASP A 226 -32.52 -3.44 -2.74
C ASP A 226 -31.01 -3.20 -2.53
N SER A 227 -30.27 -4.17 -1.98
CA SER A 227 -28.83 -4.05 -1.83
C SER A 227 -28.10 -4.12 -3.19
N ARG A 228 -26.92 -3.52 -3.26
CA ARG A 228 -26.00 -3.56 -4.41
C ARG A 228 -24.58 -3.81 -3.94
N LEU A 229 -23.86 -4.66 -4.68
CA LEU A 229 -22.41 -4.85 -4.48
C LEU A 229 -21.65 -4.28 -5.68
N LEU A 230 -20.80 -3.31 -5.43
CA LEU A 230 -19.88 -2.75 -6.42
C LEU A 230 -18.48 -3.36 -6.20
N ILE A 231 -17.94 -4.01 -7.22
CA ILE A 231 -16.56 -4.52 -7.25
C ILE A 231 -15.81 -3.75 -8.33
N VAL A 232 -14.91 -2.85 -7.91
CA VAL A 232 -14.34 -1.83 -8.77
C VAL A 232 -12.82 -1.87 -8.72
N GLY A 233 -12.19 -1.86 -9.90
CA GLY A 233 -10.74 -1.72 -10.01
C GLY A 233 -10.09 -2.58 -11.09
N GLN A 234 -8.86 -2.24 -11.42
CA GLN A 234 -8.12 -2.91 -12.47
C GLN A 234 -7.78 -4.37 -12.11
N VAL A 235 -7.92 -5.26 -13.10
CA VAL A 235 -7.52 -6.67 -12.99
C VAL A 235 -6.14 -6.86 -13.64
N GLU A 236 -5.25 -7.54 -12.94
CA GLU A 236 -3.90 -7.78 -13.44
C GLU A 236 -3.85 -8.94 -14.47
N ARG A 237 -4.77 -9.92 -14.36
CA ARG A 237 -4.78 -11.15 -15.17
C ARG A 237 -6.15 -11.43 -15.76
N ALA A 238 -6.20 -11.60 -17.07
CA ALA A 238 -7.46 -11.90 -17.76
C ALA A 238 -8.16 -13.17 -17.23
N ALA A 239 -7.41 -14.20 -16.87
CA ALA A 239 -7.99 -15.43 -16.29
C ALA A 239 -8.74 -15.15 -14.97
N TYR A 240 -8.22 -14.24 -14.13
CA TYR A 240 -8.91 -13.86 -12.91
C TYR A 240 -10.15 -13.00 -13.19
N GLN A 241 -10.06 -12.10 -14.18
CA GLN A 241 -11.22 -11.35 -14.65
C GLN A 241 -12.35 -12.26 -15.11
N ASN A 242 -12.04 -13.24 -15.97
CA ASN A 242 -13.03 -14.22 -16.47
C ASN A 242 -13.67 -15.01 -15.33
N LYS A 243 -12.88 -15.38 -14.32
CA LYS A 243 -13.41 -16.04 -13.11
C LYS A 243 -14.40 -15.14 -12.37
N LEU A 244 -14.07 -13.87 -12.11
CA LEU A 244 -14.98 -12.94 -11.44
C LEU A 244 -16.26 -12.73 -12.27
N ILE A 245 -16.14 -12.53 -13.58
CA ILE A 245 -17.31 -12.39 -14.48
C ILE A 245 -18.22 -13.63 -14.37
N SER A 246 -17.66 -14.84 -14.34
CA SER A 246 -18.47 -16.05 -14.24
C SER A 246 -19.22 -16.17 -12.92
N LEU A 247 -18.68 -15.62 -11.82
CA LEU A 247 -19.31 -15.65 -10.49
C LEU A 247 -20.48 -14.67 -10.36
N VAL A 248 -20.47 -13.57 -11.14
CA VAL A 248 -21.48 -12.51 -11.03
C VAL A 248 -22.47 -12.49 -12.20
N ARG A 249 -22.32 -13.40 -13.19
CA ARG A 249 -23.04 -13.36 -14.48
C ARG A 249 -24.56 -13.22 -14.35
N ASP A 250 -25.14 -13.96 -13.43
CA ASP A 250 -26.59 -14.08 -13.31
C ASP A 250 -27.16 -13.26 -12.13
N ASP A 251 -26.33 -12.43 -11.51
CA ASP A 251 -26.71 -11.59 -10.37
C ASP A 251 -26.59 -10.09 -10.72
N PHE A 252 -27.73 -9.51 -11.07
CA PHE A 252 -27.83 -8.08 -11.45
C PHE A 252 -27.66 -7.11 -10.27
N SER A 253 -27.65 -7.60 -9.03
CA SER A 253 -27.35 -6.79 -7.85
C SER A 253 -25.86 -6.55 -7.68
N ILE A 254 -24.98 -7.30 -8.39
CA ILE A 254 -23.53 -7.17 -8.37
C ILE A 254 -23.03 -6.48 -9.63
N LYS A 255 -22.41 -5.32 -9.48
CA LYS A 255 -21.77 -4.58 -10.58
C LYS A 255 -20.26 -4.74 -10.51
N LEU A 256 -19.69 -5.47 -11.48
CA LEU A 256 -18.24 -5.61 -11.64
C LEU A 256 -17.72 -4.58 -12.64
N VAL A 257 -16.77 -3.73 -12.23
CA VAL A 257 -16.12 -2.69 -13.03
C VAL A 257 -14.61 -2.98 -13.06
N PRO A 258 -14.13 -3.85 -14.00
CA PRO A 258 -12.77 -4.37 -14.00
C PRO A 258 -11.77 -3.43 -14.72
N GLU A 259 -11.79 -2.14 -14.40
CA GLU A 259 -10.98 -1.10 -15.04
C GLU A 259 -10.35 -0.16 -14.03
N PHE A 260 -9.36 0.62 -14.48
CA PHE A 260 -8.76 1.69 -13.68
C PHE A 260 -9.75 2.84 -13.54
N ILE A 261 -9.92 3.32 -12.31
CA ILE A 261 -10.78 4.47 -12.01
C ILE A 261 -9.89 5.70 -11.84
N ALA A 262 -10.18 6.75 -12.58
CA ALA A 262 -9.49 8.03 -12.47
C ALA A 262 -9.78 8.69 -11.11
N ASP A 263 -8.86 9.52 -10.64
CA ASP A 263 -8.94 10.15 -9.32
C ASP A 263 -10.20 11.00 -9.16
N GLU A 264 -10.66 11.64 -10.23
CA GLU A 264 -11.89 12.45 -10.29
C GLU A 264 -13.15 11.60 -10.10
N GLU A 265 -13.12 10.35 -10.55
CA GLU A 265 -14.25 9.42 -10.49
C GLU A 265 -14.35 8.68 -9.14
N LEU A 266 -13.26 8.63 -8.36
CA LEU A 266 -13.24 7.93 -7.07
C LEU A 266 -14.35 8.42 -6.13
N GLN A 267 -14.63 9.72 -6.13
CA GLN A 267 -15.67 10.32 -5.29
C GLN A 267 -17.05 9.72 -5.53
N PHE A 268 -17.40 9.37 -6.77
CA PHE A 268 -18.72 8.82 -7.06
C PHE A 268 -18.90 7.44 -6.43
N TYR A 269 -17.90 6.57 -6.51
CA TYR A 269 -17.96 5.25 -5.88
C TYR A 269 -17.96 5.35 -4.35
N LEU A 270 -17.07 6.18 -3.79
CA LEU A 270 -16.94 6.33 -2.34
C LEU A 270 -18.14 7.05 -1.72
N LYS A 271 -18.75 8.02 -2.42
CA LYS A 271 -19.95 8.70 -1.90
C LYS A 271 -21.23 7.87 -2.11
N ALA A 272 -21.31 7.04 -3.15
CA ALA A 272 -22.46 6.18 -3.40
C ALA A 272 -22.60 5.06 -2.37
N CYS A 273 -21.49 4.53 -1.83
CA CYS A 273 -21.53 3.38 -0.94
C CYS A 273 -21.94 3.76 0.50
N ASP A 274 -22.56 2.80 1.18
CA ASP A 274 -22.89 2.88 2.61
C ASP A 274 -21.75 2.24 3.43
N VAL A 275 -21.11 1.19 2.90
CA VAL A 275 -20.01 0.50 3.56
C VAL A 275 -18.95 0.04 2.57
N PHE A 276 -17.70 0.12 2.98
CA PHE A 276 -16.53 -0.29 2.19
C PHE A 276 -16.00 -1.63 2.69
N VAL A 277 -15.88 -2.63 1.81
CA VAL A 277 -15.57 -4.02 2.19
C VAL A 277 -14.16 -4.41 1.75
N LEU A 278 -13.36 -4.90 2.67
CA LEU A 278 -11.97 -5.31 2.47
C LEU A 278 -11.77 -6.76 2.93
N PRO A 279 -12.21 -7.77 2.13
CA PRO A 279 -12.22 -9.18 2.55
C PRO A 279 -10.85 -9.86 2.38
N TYR A 280 -9.78 -9.13 2.72
CA TYR A 280 -8.40 -9.53 2.46
C TYR A 280 -8.00 -10.78 3.23
N GLN A 281 -7.22 -11.66 2.59
CA GLN A 281 -6.66 -12.85 3.23
C GLN A 281 -5.34 -12.57 3.97
N TYR A 282 -4.60 -11.55 3.52
CA TYR A 282 -3.38 -11.06 4.17
C TYR A 282 -3.07 -9.63 3.73
N LEU A 283 -2.39 -8.88 4.58
CA LEU A 283 -1.90 -7.52 4.31
C LEU A 283 -0.82 -7.13 5.33
N ALA A 284 -0.11 -6.05 5.07
CA ALA A 284 0.69 -5.34 6.07
C ALA A 284 0.01 -4.01 6.43
N THR A 285 -0.40 -3.23 5.42
CA THR A 285 -1.08 -1.93 5.56
C THR A 285 -2.07 -1.76 4.41
N SER A 286 -3.16 -1.02 4.63
CA SER A 286 -4.19 -0.80 3.62
C SER A 286 -4.43 0.69 3.37
N GLY A 287 -3.88 1.21 2.26
CA GLY A 287 -4.21 2.55 1.77
C GLY A 287 -5.69 2.69 1.37
N ALA A 288 -6.32 1.61 0.86
CA ALA A 288 -7.75 1.61 0.52
C ALA A 288 -8.64 1.80 1.75
N ALA A 289 -8.25 1.23 2.91
CA ALA A 289 -8.97 1.47 4.15
C ALA A 289 -8.91 2.93 4.59
N LEU A 290 -7.72 3.54 4.55
CA LEU A 290 -7.55 4.96 4.87
C LEU A 290 -8.25 5.86 3.86
N LEU A 291 -8.30 5.49 2.59
CA LEU A 291 -9.07 6.21 1.58
C LEU A 291 -10.57 6.20 1.94
N ALA A 292 -11.13 5.04 2.24
CA ALA A 292 -12.54 4.92 2.64
C ALA A 292 -12.85 5.73 3.89
N LEU A 293 -12.03 5.63 4.94
CA LEU A 293 -12.17 6.44 6.16
C LEU A 293 -12.07 7.94 5.88
N SER A 294 -11.23 8.37 4.92
CA SER A 294 -11.10 9.77 4.53
C SER A 294 -12.33 10.31 3.79
N PHE A 295 -13.17 9.43 3.25
CA PHE A 295 -14.47 9.75 2.67
C PHE A 295 -15.62 9.49 3.65
N GLY A 296 -15.33 9.22 4.92
CA GLY A 296 -16.33 8.95 5.94
C GLY A 296 -17.09 7.64 5.74
N ARG A 297 -16.48 6.65 5.05
CA ARG A 297 -17.10 5.35 4.80
C ARG A 297 -16.67 4.33 5.85
N PRO A 298 -17.61 3.66 6.52
CA PRO A 298 -17.30 2.59 7.46
C PRO A 298 -16.73 1.38 6.74
N LEU A 299 -15.95 0.57 7.45
CA LEU A 299 -15.22 -0.55 6.89
C LEU A 299 -15.80 -1.89 7.37
N ILE A 300 -15.82 -2.89 6.49
CA ILE A 300 -15.91 -4.31 6.88
C ILE A 300 -14.57 -4.95 6.52
N ALA A 301 -13.89 -5.54 7.50
CA ALA A 301 -12.61 -6.20 7.28
C ALA A 301 -12.41 -7.40 8.22
N PRO A 302 -11.56 -8.37 7.86
CA PRO A 302 -11.21 -9.46 8.77
C PRO A 302 -10.36 -8.96 9.92
N ARG A 303 -10.46 -9.60 11.09
CA ARG A 303 -9.64 -9.31 12.27
C ARG A 303 -8.23 -9.89 12.11
N ILE A 304 -7.49 -9.39 11.11
CA ILE A 304 -6.12 -9.81 10.81
C ILE A 304 -5.19 -8.59 10.66
N ALA A 305 -3.91 -8.84 10.84
CA ALA A 305 -2.83 -7.89 10.55
C ALA A 305 -3.07 -6.49 11.16
N SER A 306 -3.05 -5.45 10.35
CA SER A 306 -3.21 -4.06 10.78
C SER A 306 -4.66 -3.59 10.95
N PHE A 307 -5.66 -4.36 10.52
CA PHE A 307 -7.05 -3.92 10.60
C PHE A 307 -7.53 -3.66 12.03
N PRO A 308 -7.18 -4.50 13.05
CA PRO A 308 -7.57 -4.22 14.44
C PRO A 308 -7.01 -2.92 15.02
N GLU A 309 -5.88 -2.43 14.48
CA GLU A 309 -5.29 -1.15 14.88
C GLU A 309 -5.91 0.04 14.13
N LEU A 310 -6.46 -0.22 12.94
CA LEU A 310 -6.99 0.80 12.03
C LEU A 310 -8.50 1.04 12.21
N ILE A 311 -9.27 0.01 12.55
CA ILE A 311 -10.73 0.06 12.61
C ILE A 311 -11.16 0.12 14.07
N GLY A 312 -11.73 1.27 14.46
CA GLY A 312 -12.35 1.47 15.76
C GLY A 312 -13.84 1.13 15.78
N PRO A 313 -14.48 1.13 16.94
CA PRO A 313 -15.89 0.74 17.11
C PRO A 313 -16.87 1.54 16.24
N ASP A 314 -16.60 2.85 16.06
CA ASP A 314 -17.47 3.76 15.30
C ASP A 314 -17.07 3.89 13.82
N THR A 315 -16.12 3.07 13.35
CA THR A 315 -15.56 3.20 11.99
C THR A 315 -15.69 1.93 11.16
N GLY A 316 -16.26 0.85 11.70
CA GLY A 316 -16.47 -0.37 10.95
C GLY A 316 -16.63 -1.62 11.78
N ILE A 317 -16.74 -2.75 11.09
CA ILE A 317 -16.94 -4.08 11.65
C ILE A 317 -15.72 -4.93 11.34
N LEU A 318 -15.17 -5.57 12.38
CA LEU A 318 -14.11 -6.57 12.26
C LEU A 318 -14.69 -7.96 12.44
N TYR A 319 -14.70 -8.76 11.37
CA TYR A 319 -15.14 -10.16 11.45
C TYR A 319 -13.98 -11.13 11.67
N ASP A 320 -14.29 -12.31 12.25
CA ASP A 320 -13.36 -13.40 12.38
C ASP A 320 -13.26 -14.18 11.04
N PRO A 321 -12.08 -14.17 10.37
CA PRO A 321 -11.90 -14.85 9.09
C PRO A 321 -11.92 -16.38 9.18
N ASP A 322 -11.75 -16.96 10.38
CA ASP A 322 -11.75 -18.40 10.62
C ASP A 322 -13.19 -18.93 10.83
N GLN A 323 -14.15 -18.03 11.07
CA GLN A 323 -15.56 -18.38 11.08
C GLN A 323 -16.12 -18.42 9.65
N PRO A 324 -16.70 -19.54 9.20
CA PRO A 324 -17.21 -19.68 7.82
C PRO A 324 -18.20 -18.60 7.41
N GLU A 325 -19.06 -18.16 8.34
CA GLU A 325 -20.09 -17.13 8.12
C GLU A 325 -19.65 -15.72 8.57
N GLY A 326 -18.43 -15.55 9.05
CA GLY A 326 -18.00 -14.29 9.66
C GLY A 326 -18.17 -13.07 8.72
N LEU A 327 -17.82 -13.21 7.45
CA LEU A 327 -18.03 -12.16 6.46
C LEU A 327 -19.51 -11.92 6.17
N PHE A 328 -20.30 -12.98 6.02
CA PHE A 328 -21.76 -12.89 5.80
C PHE A 328 -22.44 -12.14 6.96
N GLN A 329 -22.13 -12.53 8.20
CA GLN A 329 -22.68 -11.87 9.40
C GLN A 329 -22.29 -10.39 9.46
N ALA A 330 -21.03 -10.04 9.11
CA ALA A 330 -20.58 -8.66 9.08
C ALA A 330 -21.27 -7.82 7.99
N LEU A 331 -21.53 -8.40 6.81
CA LEU A 331 -22.29 -7.75 5.75
C LEU A 331 -23.75 -7.48 6.21
N ASN A 332 -24.39 -8.50 6.80
CA ASN A 332 -25.75 -8.39 7.30
C ASN A 332 -25.86 -7.38 8.45
N GLN A 333 -24.94 -7.41 9.41
CA GLN A 333 -24.87 -6.45 10.50
C GLN A 333 -24.75 -5.00 9.98
N ALA A 334 -23.86 -4.77 9.00
CA ALA A 334 -23.61 -3.43 8.44
C ALA A 334 -24.87 -2.80 7.84
N SER A 335 -25.77 -3.59 7.25
CA SER A 335 -27.03 -3.08 6.69
C SER A 335 -28.05 -2.65 7.73
N GLN A 336 -27.83 -2.99 9.01
CA GLN A 336 -28.71 -2.67 10.14
C GLN A 336 -28.15 -1.52 10.99
N GLU A 337 -26.89 -1.13 10.76
CA GLU A 337 -26.23 -0.08 11.52
C GLU A 337 -26.28 1.27 10.79
N SER A 338 -26.21 2.34 11.56
CA SER A 338 -26.10 3.70 11.05
C SER A 338 -24.74 4.28 11.45
N TRP A 339 -24.09 4.92 10.48
CA TRP A 339 -22.74 5.46 10.64
C TRP A 339 -22.72 6.97 10.44
N SER A 340 -21.92 7.65 11.24
CA SER A 340 -21.71 9.10 11.07
C SER A 340 -20.49 9.34 10.18
N GLU A 341 -20.73 9.84 8.97
CA GLU A 341 -19.66 10.24 8.04
C GLU A 341 -18.65 11.17 8.73
N GLN A 342 -19.12 12.18 9.47
CA GLN A 342 -18.27 13.15 10.16
C GLN A 342 -17.39 12.48 11.22
N LYS A 343 -17.94 11.60 12.06
CA LYS A 343 -17.15 10.90 13.08
C LYS A 343 -16.06 10.02 12.47
N ILE A 344 -16.34 9.38 11.33
CA ILE A 344 -15.37 8.56 10.63
C ILE A 344 -14.26 9.43 10.03
N MET A 345 -14.59 10.58 9.44
CA MET A 345 -13.62 11.55 8.93
C MET A 345 -12.76 12.14 10.06
N ASP A 346 -13.35 12.46 11.19
CA ASP A 346 -12.63 12.94 12.39
C ASP A 346 -11.65 11.87 12.90
N TYR A 347 -12.08 10.61 12.88
CA TYR A 347 -11.21 9.49 13.20
C TYR A 347 -10.04 9.37 12.20
N ALA A 348 -10.29 9.52 10.89
CA ALA A 348 -9.25 9.55 9.87
C ALA A 348 -8.24 10.69 10.08
N GLY A 349 -8.67 11.82 10.66
CA GLY A 349 -7.82 12.95 11.06
C GLY A 349 -6.74 12.62 12.09
N ARG A 350 -6.78 11.45 12.73
CA ARG A 350 -5.68 10.95 13.59
C ARG A 350 -4.44 10.62 12.77
N PHE A 351 -4.60 10.29 11.51
CA PHE A 351 -3.57 9.93 10.53
C PHE A 351 -3.17 11.12 9.65
N ASP A 352 -3.31 12.33 10.18
CA ASP A 352 -2.99 13.57 9.46
C ASP A 352 -1.49 13.68 9.16
N TRP A 353 -1.16 14.05 7.93
CA TRP A 353 0.22 14.13 7.44
C TRP A 353 1.06 15.16 8.19
N ASP A 354 0.48 16.26 8.69
CA ASP A 354 1.25 17.27 9.42
C ASP A 354 1.66 16.75 10.81
N LYS A 355 0.77 15.99 11.47
CA LYS A 355 1.11 15.28 12.71
C LYS A 355 2.19 14.22 12.49
N LEU A 356 2.09 13.45 11.40
CA LEU A 356 3.09 12.44 11.03
C LEU A 356 4.42 13.07 10.64
N GLY A 357 4.41 14.28 10.06
CA GLY A 357 5.62 15.01 9.66
C GLY A 357 6.61 15.23 10.81
N LEU A 358 6.11 15.53 12.02
CA LEU A 358 6.95 15.64 13.21
C LEU A 358 7.60 14.30 13.60
N GLN A 359 6.83 13.20 13.55
CA GLN A 359 7.35 11.87 13.84
C GLN A 359 8.40 11.42 12.79
N LEU A 360 8.13 11.68 11.50
CA LEU A 360 9.09 11.43 10.41
C LEU A 360 10.36 12.26 10.57
N THR A 361 10.25 13.52 11.00
CA THR A 361 11.40 14.37 11.29
C THR A 361 12.27 13.76 12.37
N ASN A 362 11.68 13.27 13.45
CA ASN A 362 12.40 12.65 14.54
C ASN A 362 13.07 11.34 14.11
N LEU A 363 12.43 10.55 13.24
CA LEU A 363 13.01 9.33 12.66
C LEU A 363 14.38 9.60 12.00
N TYR A 364 14.50 10.74 11.29
CA TYR A 364 15.76 11.10 10.64
C TYR A 364 16.77 11.73 11.60
N ARG A 365 16.35 12.59 12.53
CA ARG A 365 17.26 13.31 13.46
C ARG A 365 17.94 12.36 14.45
N THR A 366 17.19 11.48 15.09
CA THR A 366 17.73 10.53 16.08
C THR A 366 18.77 9.57 15.49
N GLY A 367 18.74 9.33 14.17
CA GLY A 367 19.74 8.52 13.49
C GLY A 367 21.07 9.28 13.24
N LEU A 368 21.05 10.60 13.15
CA LEU A 368 22.24 11.44 12.96
C LEU A 368 22.98 11.65 14.29
N ASP A 369 22.26 11.86 15.37
CA ASP A 369 22.86 12.08 16.71
C ASP A 369 23.67 10.87 17.18
N TYR A 370 23.21 9.65 16.88
CA TYR A 370 23.94 8.43 17.18
C TYR A 370 25.26 8.29 16.39
N LYS A 371 25.32 8.81 15.17
CA LYS A 371 26.56 8.79 14.37
C LYS A 371 27.58 9.83 14.81
N VAL A 372 27.13 10.97 15.28
CA VAL A 372 28.04 12.03 15.81
C VAL A 372 28.70 11.56 17.10
N SER A 373 27.94 10.91 18.01
CA SER A 373 28.48 10.39 19.28
C SER A 373 29.45 9.22 19.08
N SER A 374 29.27 8.40 18.01
CA SER A 374 30.17 7.27 17.72
C SER A 374 31.47 7.70 16.99
N SER A 375 31.48 8.88 16.33
CA SER A 375 32.67 9.40 15.66
C SER A 375 33.58 10.24 16.56
N THR A 376 33.08 10.67 17.73
CA THR A 376 33.85 11.45 18.74
C THR A 376 34.48 10.57 19.83
N GLY A 377 34.30 9.25 19.77
CA GLY A 377 34.76 8.30 20.77
C GLY A 377 36.08 7.56 20.43
N ILE A 378 36.89 8.06 19.51
CA ILE A 378 38.26 7.59 19.25
C ILE A 378 39.19 8.76 19.49
N GLY A 379 39.59 8.91 20.73
CA GLY A 379 40.67 9.76 21.21
C GLY A 379 41.45 9.02 22.25
#